data_773fd18531db435ebb2fc9d13db474e2
#
_entry.id   773fd18531db435ebb2fc9d13db474e2
#
_cell.length_a   1.000
_cell.length_b   1.000
_cell.length_c   1.000
_cell.angle_alpha   90.00
_cell.angle_beta   90.00
_cell.angle_gamma   90.00
#
_symmetry.space_group_name_H-M   'P 1'
#
loop_
_entity.id
_entity.type
_entity.pdbx_description
1 polymer ?
#
loop_
_entity_poly.entity_id
_entity_poly.type
_entity_poly.pdbx_seq_one_letter_code
_entity_poly.pdbx_strand_id
1 'polypeptide(L)'
;MGLSEDSPRFVGHIRAEAQRLVTLIGDIIRLSQLDEGDAMPMEQVDLLALAREAAADLQKAAEEKHITLTVAGQSAQVRGVRRLLYEVVCNLCDNAIKYNVDGGSVAVTVGSEGGRAFISVADTGIGIAPEHQDRIFERFYRVDKSHSKASGGTGLGLSIVKHAVQYHHGTVELHSEEGKGTTICILLPKE
;
A
#
# COMPACT_ATOMS: atom_id res chain seq x y z
N MET A 1 16.49 9.99 42.43
CA MET A 1 16.63 8.57 42.10
C MET A 1 15.32 8.13 41.48
N GLY A 2 15.24 7.89 40.15
CA GLY A 2 13.99 7.57 39.46
C GLY A 2 14.10 7.68 37.91
N LEU A 3 15.30 7.54 37.35
CA LEU A 3 15.52 7.71 35.89
C LEU A 3 15.87 6.41 35.14
N SER A 4 15.81 5.23 35.77
CA SER A 4 16.35 4.00 35.14
C SER A 4 15.31 3.06 34.54
N GLU A 5 14.02 3.14 34.86
CA GLU A 5 12.99 2.24 34.30
C GLU A 5 12.27 2.82 33.07
N ASP A 6 12.18 4.13 32.93
CA ASP A 6 11.53 4.79 31.78
C ASP A 6 12.45 4.97 30.55
N SER A 7 13.77 4.86 30.74
CA SER A 7 14.78 5.10 29.71
C SER A 7 14.63 4.19 28.47
N PRO A 8 14.43 2.86 28.57
CA PRO A 8 14.27 2.00 27.40
C PRO A 8 13.00 2.28 26.60
N ARG A 9 11.89 2.61 27.29
CA ARG A 9 10.62 2.98 26.65
C ARG A 9 10.75 4.30 25.90
N PHE A 10 11.41 5.30 26.51
CA PHE A 10 11.64 6.60 25.89
C PHE A 10 12.54 6.50 24.66
N VAL A 11 13.61 5.72 24.72
CA VAL A 11 14.48 5.44 23.57
C VAL A 11 13.73 4.70 22.46
N GLY A 12 12.85 3.75 22.80
CA GLY A 12 11.97 3.07 21.86
C GLY A 12 11.03 4.04 21.13
N HIS A 13 10.41 4.97 21.84
CA HIS A 13 9.55 5.99 21.25
C HIS A 13 10.32 6.94 20.32
N ILE A 14 11.51 7.41 20.72
CA ILE A 14 12.37 8.25 19.87
C ILE A 14 12.73 7.52 18.59
N ARG A 15 13.14 6.25 18.69
CA ARG A 15 13.50 5.44 17.51
C ARG A 15 12.32 5.24 16.56
N ALA A 16 11.13 4.96 17.08
CA ALA A 16 9.92 4.80 16.28
C ALA A 16 9.54 6.09 15.55
N GLU A 17 9.61 7.25 16.25
CA GLU A 17 9.30 8.53 15.63
C GLU A 17 10.37 8.97 14.62
N ALA A 18 11.65 8.71 14.88
CA ALA A 18 12.72 8.95 13.91
C ALA A 18 12.52 8.11 12.64
N GLN A 19 12.18 6.81 12.77
CA GLN A 19 11.89 5.95 11.64
C GLN A 19 10.69 6.45 10.84
N ARG A 20 9.64 6.90 11.52
CA ARG A 20 8.46 7.49 10.88
C ARG A 20 8.80 8.75 10.08
N LEU A 21 9.65 9.63 10.62
CA LEU A 21 10.11 10.83 9.91
C LEU A 21 10.92 10.48 8.67
N VAL A 22 11.82 9.50 8.75
CA VAL A 22 12.60 9.02 7.59
C VAL A 22 11.66 8.49 6.49
N THR A 23 10.66 7.69 6.84
CA THR A 23 9.65 7.20 5.90
C THR A 23 8.88 8.37 5.27
N LEU A 24 8.43 9.32 6.08
CA LEU A 24 7.69 10.50 5.61
C LEU A 24 8.50 11.33 4.61
N ILE A 25 9.78 11.59 4.89
CA ILE A 25 10.67 12.32 3.99
C ILE A 25 10.84 11.56 2.67
N GLY A 26 11.04 10.23 2.74
CA GLY A 26 11.13 9.39 1.55
C GLY A 26 9.85 9.46 0.70
N ASP A 27 8.68 9.39 1.32
CA ASP A 27 7.38 9.48 0.66
C ASP A 27 7.17 10.86 -0.02
N ILE A 28 7.57 11.95 0.63
CA ILE A 28 7.48 13.31 0.07
C ILE A 28 8.40 13.45 -1.15
N ILE A 29 9.65 12.98 -1.07
CA ILE A 29 10.60 13.02 -2.20
C ILE A 29 10.04 12.23 -3.39
N ARG A 30 9.45 11.06 -3.17
CA ARG A 30 8.84 10.25 -4.22
C ARG A 30 7.65 10.95 -4.88
N LEU A 31 6.78 11.55 -4.08
CA LEU A 31 5.65 12.32 -4.62
C LEU A 31 6.14 13.52 -5.45
N SER A 32 7.18 14.24 -5.00
CA SER A 32 7.78 15.32 -5.77
C SER A 32 8.32 14.84 -7.13
N GLN A 33 9.05 13.73 -7.15
CA GLN A 33 9.55 13.14 -8.40
C GLN A 33 8.44 12.73 -9.37
N LEU A 34 7.33 12.19 -8.84
CA LEU A 34 6.16 11.82 -9.64
C LEU A 34 5.42 13.04 -10.18
N ASP A 35 5.33 14.12 -9.39
CA ASP A 35 4.68 15.39 -9.81
C ASP A 35 5.49 16.12 -10.87
N GLU A 36 6.82 16.11 -10.78
CA GLU A 36 7.72 16.75 -11.74
C GLU A 36 7.75 16.03 -13.08
N GLY A 37 7.25 14.79 -13.13
CA GLY A 37 7.17 14.00 -14.35
C GLY A 37 8.54 13.58 -14.90
N ASP A 38 9.54 13.47 -14.03
CA ASP A 38 10.87 13.02 -14.40
C ASP A 38 10.81 11.69 -15.16
N ALA A 39 11.48 11.62 -16.30
CA ALA A 39 11.55 10.42 -17.12
C ALA A 39 12.33 9.33 -16.37
N MET A 40 11.60 8.35 -15.82
CA MET A 40 12.19 7.18 -15.19
C MET A 40 12.36 6.04 -16.21
N PRO A 41 13.41 5.21 -16.09
CA PRO A 41 13.60 4.08 -17.00
C PRO A 41 12.44 3.09 -16.86
N MET A 42 11.75 2.84 -17.98
CA MET A 42 10.68 1.85 -18.08
C MET A 42 11.23 0.53 -18.63
N GLU A 43 10.79 -0.57 -18.06
CA GLU A 43 11.15 -1.94 -18.47
C GLU A 43 9.91 -2.82 -18.58
N GLN A 44 10.06 -4.02 -19.15
CA GLN A 44 9.00 -5.03 -19.13
C GLN A 44 8.91 -5.63 -17.72
N VAL A 45 7.74 -5.53 -17.11
CA VAL A 45 7.47 -5.97 -15.74
C VAL A 45 6.39 -7.04 -15.74
N ASP A 46 6.71 -8.22 -15.19
CA ASP A 46 5.73 -9.25 -14.87
C ASP A 46 5.04 -8.92 -13.55
N LEU A 47 3.77 -8.51 -13.62
CA LEU A 47 3.01 -8.11 -12.45
C LEU A 47 2.77 -9.26 -11.46
N LEU A 48 2.66 -10.51 -11.92
CA LEU A 48 2.48 -11.66 -11.02
C LEU A 48 3.76 -11.97 -10.25
N ALA A 49 4.91 -11.92 -10.92
CA ALA A 49 6.20 -12.10 -10.26
C ALA A 49 6.44 -10.99 -9.23
N LEU A 50 6.15 -9.75 -9.59
CA LEU A 50 6.28 -8.56 -8.73
C LEU A 50 5.32 -8.64 -7.53
N ALA A 51 4.08 -9.07 -7.72
CA ALA A 51 3.12 -9.24 -6.63
C ALA A 51 3.54 -10.33 -5.64
N ARG A 52 4.14 -11.43 -6.13
CA ARG A 52 4.68 -12.50 -5.28
C ARG A 52 5.87 -12.03 -4.44
N GLU A 53 6.76 -11.23 -5.02
CA GLU A 53 7.89 -10.63 -4.32
C GLU A 53 7.41 -9.70 -3.19
N ALA A 54 6.50 -8.77 -3.49
CA ALA A 54 5.94 -7.85 -2.50
C ALA A 54 5.19 -8.60 -1.36
N ALA A 55 4.44 -9.64 -1.71
CA ALA A 55 3.75 -10.47 -0.71
C ALA A 55 4.74 -11.25 0.17
N ALA A 56 5.83 -11.76 -0.38
CA ALA A 56 6.86 -12.46 0.38
C ALA A 56 7.52 -11.54 1.43
N ASP A 57 7.78 -10.28 1.08
CA ASP A 57 8.36 -9.30 1.99
C ASP A 57 7.40 -8.90 3.12
N LEU A 58 6.09 -8.97 2.88
CA LEU A 58 5.05 -8.64 3.85
C LEU A 58 4.50 -9.86 4.63
N GLN A 59 4.94 -11.07 4.29
CA GLN A 59 4.46 -12.31 4.90
C GLN A 59 4.59 -12.31 6.41
N LYS A 60 5.75 -11.88 6.93
CA LYS A 60 6.00 -11.80 8.37
C LYS A 60 5.03 -10.82 9.06
N ALA A 61 4.77 -9.66 8.47
CA ALA A 61 3.84 -8.68 9.02
C ALA A 61 2.39 -9.19 9.03
N ALA A 62 2.01 -9.98 8.01
CA ALA A 62 0.71 -10.64 7.96
C ALA A 62 0.59 -11.72 9.05
N GLU A 63 1.62 -12.56 9.23
CA GLU A 63 1.65 -13.60 10.27
C GLU A 63 1.57 -13.03 11.68
N GLU A 64 2.29 -11.93 11.97
CA GLU A 64 2.25 -11.24 13.26
C GLU A 64 0.84 -10.72 13.62
N LYS A 65 -0.03 -10.55 12.62
CA LYS A 65 -1.44 -10.13 12.76
C LYS A 65 -2.43 -11.26 12.48
N HIS A 66 -1.99 -12.50 12.39
CA HIS A 66 -2.79 -13.66 12.05
C HIS A 66 -3.59 -13.53 10.75
N ILE A 67 -3.03 -12.83 9.75
CA ILE A 67 -3.66 -12.58 8.45
C ILE A 67 -3.14 -13.57 7.42
N THR A 68 -4.06 -14.17 6.67
CA THR A 68 -3.71 -15.03 5.54
C THR A 68 -3.49 -14.17 4.30
N LEU A 69 -2.23 -14.05 3.84
CA LEU A 69 -1.86 -13.35 2.61
C LEU A 69 -1.67 -14.34 1.47
N THR A 70 -2.40 -14.16 0.36
CA THR A 70 -2.34 -15.04 -0.81
C THR A 70 -2.13 -14.24 -2.09
N VAL A 71 -1.43 -14.86 -3.07
CA VAL A 71 -1.24 -14.29 -4.41
C VAL A 71 -1.65 -15.33 -5.45
N ALA A 72 -2.58 -14.97 -6.33
CA ALA A 72 -3.11 -15.82 -7.38
C ALA A 72 -3.22 -15.08 -8.72
N GLY A 73 -3.53 -15.80 -9.78
CA GLY A 73 -3.79 -15.25 -11.10
C GLY A 73 -2.81 -15.70 -12.17
N GLN A 74 -2.70 -14.91 -13.22
CA GLN A 74 -1.88 -15.21 -14.41
C GLN A 74 -0.84 -14.10 -14.62
N SER A 75 0.31 -14.47 -15.23
CA SER A 75 1.33 -13.50 -15.64
C SER A 75 0.72 -12.45 -16.56
N ALA A 76 0.98 -11.19 -16.25
CA ALA A 76 0.57 -10.05 -17.05
C ALA A 76 1.77 -9.11 -17.17
N GLN A 77 2.20 -8.88 -18.43
CA GLN A 77 3.33 -8.01 -18.73
C GLN A 77 2.85 -6.60 -19.00
N VAL A 78 3.54 -5.63 -18.41
CA VAL A 78 3.34 -4.20 -18.69
C VAL A 78 4.69 -3.53 -18.85
N ARG A 79 4.73 -2.42 -19.59
CA ARG A 79 5.89 -1.54 -19.61
C ARG A 79 5.78 -0.53 -18.47
N GLY A 80 6.75 -0.51 -17.58
CA GLY A 80 6.67 0.36 -16.43
C GLY A 80 7.96 0.48 -15.62
N VAL A 81 7.95 1.37 -14.66
CA VAL A 81 9.02 1.54 -13.69
C VAL A 81 8.81 0.50 -12.58
N ARG A 82 9.58 -0.60 -12.64
CA ARG A 82 9.43 -1.75 -11.73
C ARG A 82 9.37 -1.35 -10.26
N ARG A 83 10.24 -0.42 -9.84
CA ARG A 83 10.28 0.06 -8.46
C ARG A 83 8.96 0.72 -8.02
N LEU A 84 8.37 1.56 -8.88
CA LEU A 84 7.09 2.24 -8.57
C LEU A 84 5.95 1.23 -8.49
N LEU A 85 5.90 0.29 -9.42
CA LEU A 85 4.87 -0.77 -9.43
C LEU A 85 5.00 -1.68 -8.20
N TYR A 86 6.24 -1.99 -7.77
CA TYR A 86 6.50 -2.72 -6.53
C TYR A 86 5.98 -1.95 -5.31
N GLU A 87 6.30 -0.66 -5.20
CA GLU A 87 5.81 0.21 -4.13
C GLU A 87 4.28 0.30 -4.10
N VAL A 88 3.62 0.31 -5.26
CA VAL A 88 2.15 0.26 -5.35
C VAL A 88 1.61 -0.99 -4.67
N VAL A 89 2.14 -2.17 -5.03
CA VAL A 89 1.67 -3.44 -4.43
C VAL A 89 1.96 -3.48 -2.94
N CYS A 90 3.17 -3.07 -2.52
CA CYS A 90 3.53 -3.01 -1.10
C CYS A 90 2.59 -2.09 -0.30
N ASN A 91 2.29 -0.88 -0.80
CA ASN A 91 1.39 0.06 -0.11
C ASN A 91 -0.05 -0.49 -0.01
N LEU A 92 -0.55 -1.15 -1.06
CA LEU A 92 -1.87 -1.76 -1.02
C LEU A 92 -1.93 -2.92 -0.03
N CYS A 93 -0.96 -3.83 -0.07
CA CYS A 93 -0.90 -4.97 0.84
C CYS A 93 -0.65 -4.54 2.30
N ASP A 94 0.24 -3.58 2.55
CA ASP A 94 0.48 -3.05 3.90
C ASP A 94 -0.79 -2.44 4.50
N ASN A 95 -1.53 -1.65 3.72
CA ASN A 95 -2.82 -1.12 4.15
C ASN A 95 -3.84 -2.23 4.43
N ALA A 96 -3.95 -3.23 3.53
CA ALA A 96 -4.85 -4.37 3.69
C ALA A 96 -4.54 -5.21 4.92
N ILE A 97 -3.26 -5.37 5.28
CA ILE A 97 -2.81 -6.04 6.51
C ILE A 97 -3.08 -5.16 7.74
N LYS A 98 -2.80 -3.86 7.63
CA LYS A 98 -2.85 -2.92 8.74
C LYS A 98 -4.27 -2.67 9.24
N TYR A 99 -5.22 -2.55 8.33
CA TYR A 99 -6.62 -2.27 8.62
C TYR A 99 -7.52 -3.51 8.58
N ASN A 100 -6.91 -4.70 8.62
CA ASN A 100 -7.63 -5.96 8.70
C ASN A 100 -8.13 -6.27 10.11
N VAL A 101 -9.00 -7.26 10.19
CA VAL A 101 -9.43 -7.86 11.45
C VAL A 101 -8.52 -9.05 11.79
N ASP A 102 -8.44 -9.41 13.06
CA ASP A 102 -7.67 -10.59 13.51
C ASP A 102 -8.20 -11.86 12.85
N GLY A 103 -7.32 -12.72 12.34
CA GLY A 103 -7.69 -13.90 11.59
C GLY A 103 -8.26 -13.65 10.19
N GLY A 104 -8.19 -12.40 9.70
CA GLY A 104 -8.67 -12.03 8.37
C GLY A 104 -7.77 -12.48 7.23
N SER A 105 -8.07 -12.01 6.03
CA SER A 105 -7.31 -12.38 4.81
C SER A 105 -7.03 -11.20 3.91
N VAL A 106 -5.96 -11.31 3.12
CA VAL A 106 -5.61 -10.43 2.00
C VAL A 106 -5.35 -11.30 0.78
N ALA A 107 -6.10 -11.05 -0.29
CA ALA A 107 -5.97 -11.75 -1.56
C ALA A 107 -5.47 -10.79 -2.64
N VAL A 108 -4.29 -11.08 -3.20
CA VAL A 108 -3.75 -10.36 -4.36
C VAL A 108 -4.04 -11.18 -5.61
N THR A 109 -4.74 -10.59 -6.57
CA THR A 109 -5.07 -11.24 -7.84
C THR A 109 -4.47 -10.45 -8.99
N VAL A 110 -3.76 -11.12 -9.89
CA VAL A 110 -3.17 -10.53 -11.09
C VAL A 110 -3.75 -11.18 -12.34
N GLY A 111 -4.03 -10.36 -13.33
CA GLY A 111 -4.57 -10.85 -14.58
C GLY A 111 -4.60 -9.81 -15.69
N SER A 112 -5.37 -10.12 -16.72
CA SER A 112 -5.60 -9.23 -17.86
C SER A 112 -7.03 -9.32 -18.31
N GLU A 113 -7.67 -8.18 -18.54
CA GLU A 113 -9.03 -8.07 -19.04
C GLU A 113 -9.15 -6.85 -19.95
N GLY A 114 -9.89 -6.96 -21.04
CA GLY A 114 -10.16 -5.83 -21.94
C GLY A 114 -8.92 -5.14 -22.50
N GLY A 115 -7.81 -5.86 -22.70
CA GLY A 115 -6.56 -5.28 -23.19
C GLY A 115 -5.72 -4.56 -22.12
N ARG A 116 -6.16 -4.59 -20.86
CA ARG A 116 -5.43 -4.05 -19.71
C ARG A 116 -4.92 -5.17 -18.81
N ALA A 117 -3.81 -4.92 -18.16
CA ALA A 117 -3.35 -5.75 -17.05
C ALA A 117 -3.92 -5.17 -15.75
N PHE A 118 -4.23 -6.02 -14.77
CA PHE A 118 -4.71 -5.58 -13.48
C PHE A 118 -4.00 -6.26 -12.32
N ILE A 119 -3.91 -5.53 -11.20
CA ILE A 119 -3.62 -6.07 -9.87
C ILE A 119 -4.77 -5.64 -8.97
N SER A 120 -5.42 -6.61 -8.34
CA SER A 120 -6.48 -6.40 -7.35
C SER A 120 -5.99 -6.88 -6.00
N VAL A 121 -6.12 -6.04 -4.97
CA VAL A 121 -5.85 -6.38 -3.57
C VAL A 121 -7.16 -6.27 -2.82
N ALA A 122 -7.66 -7.42 -2.33
CA ALA A 122 -8.89 -7.52 -1.57
C ALA A 122 -8.59 -7.96 -0.13
N ASP A 123 -9.16 -7.27 0.84
CA ASP A 123 -9.07 -7.61 2.26
C ASP A 123 -10.43 -7.83 2.89
N THR A 124 -10.44 -8.52 4.02
CA THR A 124 -11.62 -8.76 4.86
C THR A 124 -11.63 -7.84 6.09
N GLY A 125 -11.00 -6.68 6.00
CA GLY A 125 -10.79 -5.75 7.10
C GLY A 125 -12.01 -4.92 7.46
N ILE A 126 -11.74 -3.80 8.15
CA ILE A 126 -12.79 -2.90 8.67
C ILE A 126 -13.58 -2.18 7.58
N GLY A 127 -13.12 -2.20 6.32
CA GLY A 127 -13.73 -1.43 5.25
C GLY A 127 -13.57 0.07 5.43
N ILE A 128 -14.20 0.85 4.53
CA ILE A 128 -14.12 2.30 4.48
C ILE A 128 -15.52 2.86 4.33
N ALA A 129 -15.94 3.70 5.27
CA ALA A 129 -17.23 4.38 5.22
C ALA A 129 -17.34 5.27 3.96
N PRO A 130 -18.53 5.38 3.34
CA PRO A 130 -18.71 6.08 2.05
C PRO A 130 -18.17 7.50 2.03
N GLU A 131 -18.33 8.25 3.12
CA GLU A 131 -17.86 9.64 3.24
C GLU A 131 -16.33 9.82 3.18
N HIS A 132 -15.58 8.73 3.31
CA HIS A 132 -14.12 8.74 3.27
C HIS A 132 -13.55 8.24 1.94
N GLN A 133 -14.35 7.47 1.15
CA GLN A 133 -13.86 6.74 -0.03
C GLN A 133 -13.24 7.64 -1.10
N ASP A 134 -13.82 8.82 -1.34
CA ASP A 134 -13.30 9.77 -2.31
C ASP A 134 -11.98 10.42 -1.85
N ARG A 135 -11.76 10.45 -0.53
CA ARG A 135 -10.66 11.19 0.09
C ARG A 135 -9.46 10.37 0.47
N ILE A 136 -9.56 9.05 0.52
CA ILE A 136 -8.45 8.18 0.97
C ILE A 136 -7.20 8.29 0.09
N PHE A 137 -7.32 8.79 -1.13
CA PHE A 137 -6.21 9.04 -2.05
C PHE A 137 -5.63 10.47 -1.95
N GLU A 138 -6.20 11.34 -1.08
CA GLU A 138 -5.65 12.65 -0.78
C GLU A 138 -4.38 12.52 0.06
N ARG A 139 -3.42 13.42 -0.15
CA ARG A 139 -2.17 13.46 0.64
C ARG A 139 -2.48 13.77 2.11
N PHE A 140 -1.85 13.04 3.02
CA PHE A 140 -2.00 13.17 4.48
C PHE A 140 -3.40 12.86 5.01
N TYR A 141 -4.32 12.38 4.16
CA TYR A 141 -5.65 12.03 4.60
C TYR A 141 -5.64 10.75 5.43
N ARG A 142 -6.42 10.75 6.51
CA ARG A 142 -6.60 9.61 7.42
C ARG A 142 -8.00 9.67 8.00
N VAL A 143 -8.70 8.54 8.01
CA VAL A 143 -10.06 8.42 8.56
C VAL A 143 -10.06 8.70 10.06
N ASP A 144 -9.08 8.19 10.79
CA ASP A 144 -8.99 8.37 12.24
C ASP A 144 -7.60 8.85 12.68
N LYS A 145 -7.55 10.03 13.33
CA LYS A 145 -6.31 10.62 13.84
C LYS A 145 -5.90 10.04 15.19
N SER A 146 -6.83 9.41 15.94
CA SER A 146 -6.60 8.93 17.30
C SER A 146 -6.03 7.50 17.34
N HIS A 147 -6.54 6.57 16.55
CA HIS A 147 -5.99 5.22 16.44
C HIS A 147 -4.70 5.16 15.60
N SER A 148 -4.41 6.21 14.88
CA SER A 148 -3.34 6.31 13.92
C SER A 148 -1.94 6.54 14.51
N LYS A 149 -1.83 6.97 15.78
CA LYS A 149 -0.52 7.06 16.46
C LYS A 149 0.08 5.69 16.74
N ALA A 150 -0.75 4.69 17.01
CA ALA A 150 -0.30 3.31 17.23
C ALA A 150 0.08 2.59 15.93
N SER A 151 -0.51 2.97 14.79
CA SER A 151 -0.31 2.29 13.50
C SER A 151 0.73 2.93 12.56
N GLY A 152 1.37 4.04 12.97
CA GLY A 152 2.58 4.61 12.32
C GLY A 152 2.45 5.11 10.87
N GLY A 153 1.26 5.16 10.26
CA GLY A 153 1.10 5.53 8.85
C GLY A 153 1.31 7.03 8.58
N THR A 154 1.94 7.37 7.46
CA THR A 154 2.20 8.74 6.99
C THR A 154 0.97 9.42 6.38
N GLY A 155 -0.02 8.65 5.92
CA GLY A 155 -1.15 9.14 5.13
C GLY A 155 -0.78 9.45 3.67
N LEU A 156 0.37 8.98 3.22
CA LEU A 156 0.86 9.19 1.85
C LEU A 156 0.80 7.92 0.98
N GLY A 157 0.71 6.72 1.56
CA GLY A 157 0.78 5.46 0.81
C GLY A 157 -0.23 5.37 -0.34
N LEU A 158 -1.52 5.65 -0.09
CA LEU A 158 -2.53 5.59 -1.15
C LEU A 158 -2.41 6.76 -2.16
N SER A 159 -1.93 7.92 -1.75
CA SER A 159 -1.63 9.01 -2.69
C SER A 159 -0.45 8.64 -3.61
N ILE A 160 0.58 7.95 -3.09
CA ILE A 160 1.68 7.39 -3.89
C ILE A 160 1.13 6.37 -4.89
N VAL A 161 0.26 5.45 -4.46
CA VAL A 161 -0.41 4.50 -5.35
C VAL A 161 -1.08 5.21 -6.52
N LYS A 162 -1.93 6.22 -6.23
CA LYS A 162 -2.65 6.99 -7.25
C LYS A 162 -1.69 7.65 -8.24
N HIS A 163 -0.67 8.37 -7.78
CA HIS A 163 0.27 9.07 -8.64
C HIS A 163 1.14 8.10 -9.45
N ALA A 164 1.62 7.01 -8.84
CA ALA A 164 2.39 5.99 -9.55
C ALA A 164 1.57 5.29 -10.64
N VAL A 165 0.29 4.97 -10.37
CA VAL A 165 -0.61 4.39 -11.38
C VAL A 165 -0.89 5.39 -12.50
N GLN A 166 -1.12 6.66 -12.18
CA GLN A 166 -1.30 7.73 -13.18
C GLN A 166 -0.05 7.93 -14.04
N TYR A 167 1.15 7.87 -13.45
CA TYR A 167 2.42 7.90 -14.18
C TYR A 167 2.53 6.81 -15.25
N HIS A 168 1.92 5.66 -14.98
CA HIS A 168 1.82 4.53 -15.92
C HIS A 168 0.55 4.58 -16.80
N HIS A 169 -0.15 5.72 -16.88
CA HIS A 169 -1.41 5.88 -17.63
C HIS A 169 -2.51 4.90 -17.22
N GLY A 170 -2.44 4.40 -15.99
CA GLY A 170 -3.42 3.49 -15.41
C GLY A 170 -4.55 4.19 -14.67
N THR A 171 -5.45 3.38 -14.14
CA THR A 171 -6.59 3.80 -13.31
C THR A 171 -6.64 2.98 -12.02
N VAL A 172 -7.20 3.59 -10.96
CA VAL A 172 -7.44 2.95 -9.68
C VAL A 172 -8.94 2.87 -9.46
N GLU A 173 -9.44 1.71 -9.10
CA GLU A 173 -10.83 1.46 -8.73
C GLU A 173 -10.90 1.01 -7.27
N LEU A 174 -11.90 1.51 -6.53
CA LEU A 174 -12.14 1.22 -5.13
C LEU A 174 -13.54 0.65 -4.95
N HIS A 175 -13.61 -0.50 -4.27
CA HIS A 175 -14.84 -1.08 -3.77
C HIS A 175 -14.67 -1.38 -2.29
N SER A 176 -15.45 -0.74 -1.44
CA SER A 176 -15.36 -0.94 0.01
C SER A 176 -16.72 -0.81 0.66
N GLU A 177 -16.95 -1.63 1.67
CA GLU A 177 -18.11 -1.56 2.54
C GLU A 177 -17.64 -1.68 3.98
N GLU A 178 -18.08 -0.74 4.83
CA GLU A 178 -17.73 -0.71 6.24
C GLU A 178 -18.13 -2.04 6.91
N GLY A 179 -17.19 -2.65 7.64
CA GLY A 179 -17.34 -3.95 8.29
C GLY A 179 -17.21 -5.17 7.38
N LYS A 180 -16.99 -5.01 6.04
CA LYS A 180 -16.85 -6.15 5.11
C LYS A 180 -15.52 -6.22 4.40
N GLY A 181 -14.72 -5.15 4.46
CA GLY A 181 -13.41 -5.09 3.84
C GLY A 181 -13.33 -4.15 2.64
N THR A 182 -12.18 -4.17 2.00
CA THR A 182 -11.85 -3.26 0.89
C THR A 182 -11.22 -4.04 -0.26
N THR A 183 -11.56 -3.66 -1.48
CA THR A 183 -10.88 -4.10 -2.70
C THR A 183 -10.40 -2.87 -3.45
N ILE A 184 -9.10 -2.80 -3.70
CA ILE A 184 -8.49 -1.79 -4.57
C ILE A 184 -7.92 -2.51 -5.80
N CYS A 185 -8.39 -2.11 -6.97
CA CYS A 185 -7.92 -2.64 -8.26
C CYS A 185 -7.18 -1.54 -9.01
N ILE A 186 -5.97 -1.84 -9.47
CA ILE A 186 -5.23 -1.00 -10.42
C ILE A 186 -5.28 -1.63 -11.80
N LEU A 187 -5.55 -0.81 -12.82
CA LEU A 187 -5.57 -1.23 -14.21
C LEU A 187 -4.48 -0.47 -14.97
N LEU A 188 -3.63 -1.18 -15.67
CA LEU A 188 -2.51 -0.65 -16.42
C LEU A 188 -2.68 -0.99 -17.91
N PRO A 189 -2.31 -0.08 -18.83
CA PRO A 189 -2.33 -0.41 -20.25
C PRO A 189 -1.34 -1.55 -20.54
N LYS A 190 -1.74 -2.48 -21.41
CA LYS A 190 -0.82 -3.44 -22.03
C LYS A 190 -0.32 -2.82 -23.33
N GLU A 191 0.96 -2.83 -23.54
CA GLU A 191 1.53 -2.56 -24.87
C GLU A 191 1.32 -3.74 -25.78
#